data_a4aa57c82b2446bcf46528905b0ed6a2
#
_entry.id   a4aa57c82b2446bcf46528905b0ed6a2
#
_cell.length_a   1.000
_cell.length_b   1.000
_cell.length_c   1.000
_cell.angle_alpha   90.00
_cell.angle_beta   90.00
_cell.angle_gamma   90.00
#
_symmetry.space_group_name_H-M   'P 1'
#
loop_
_entity.id
_entity.type
_entity.pdbx_description
1 polymer ?
#
loop_
_entity_poly.entity_id
_entity_poly.type
_entity_poly.pdbx_seq_one_letter_code
_entity_poly.pdbx_strand_id
1 'polypeptide(L)'
;MSNLVSILGAGESGVGSAILAQKEGFDVWVSDSGQIKPQYKAELEKYGIAYEEGGHDVEKILSSVKIVKSPGIADTVPILKQAADQNIQIEGEIEFAAAYTNAVLIGITGTNGKTTTTLLTHHLLQKAGLKVGLAGNVGYSFAKQVAEENHEYYVLELSSFQLDGMHTVRLDYAVLLNITPDHLDRYDSFQGYIESKFRINNHQTSAQRFIYCADDEVIKNQLKNHNN
;
A
#
# COMPACT_ATOMS: atom_id res chain seq x y z
N MET A 1 -24.09 -14.66 1.82
CA MET A 1 -22.78 -14.64 1.15
C MET A 1 -21.74 -14.30 2.20
N SER A 2 -20.56 -14.88 2.15
CA SER A 2 -19.46 -14.52 3.06
C SER A 2 -19.21 -13.00 2.98
N ASN A 3 -18.91 -12.35 4.09
CA ASN A 3 -18.46 -10.95 4.17
C ASN A 3 -17.05 -10.90 4.77
N LEU A 4 -16.33 -12.01 4.69
CA LEU A 4 -15.01 -12.18 5.30
C LEU A 4 -13.94 -11.50 4.44
N VAL A 5 -13.12 -10.68 5.08
CA VAL A 5 -11.86 -10.15 4.56
C VAL A 5 -10.71 -10.82 5.33
N SER A 6 -9.83 -11.49 4.62
CA SER A 6 -8.61 -12.04 5.22
C SER A 6 -7.45 -11.07 5.02
N ILE A 7 -6.70 -10.86 6.10
CA ILE A 7 -5.50 -10.04 6.12
C ILE A 7 -4.29 -10.96 6.23
N LEU A 8 -3.40 -10.92 5.25
CA LEU A 8 -2.15 -11.70 5.27
C LEU A 8 -0.98 -10.84 5.74
N GLY A 9 -0.39 -11.28 6.85
CA GLY A 9 0.65 -10.58 7.59
C GLY A 9 0.08 -9.63 8.65
N ALA A 10 0.53 -9.82 9.89
CA ALA A 10 0.08 -9.09 11.08
C ALA A 10 1.10 -8.06 11.57
N GLY A 11 1.75 -7.36 10.64
CA GLY A 11 2.56 -6.18 10.92
C GLY A 11 1.70 -4.91 10.98
N GLU A 12 2.35 -3.75 10.97
CA GLU A 12 1.72 -2.42 11.02
C GLU A 12 0.60 -2.27 9.98
N SER A 13 0.90 -2.54 8.71
CA SER A 13 -0.05 -2.44 7.59
C SER A 13 -1.22 -3.41 7.73
N GLY A 14 -0.93 -4.66 8.16
CA GLY A 14 -1.96 -5.69 8.29
C GLY A 14 -2.93 -5.39 9.41
N VAL A 15 -2.43 -5.00 10.58
CA VAL A 15 -3.28 -4.61 11.72
C VAL A 15 -4.14 -3.39 11.37
N GLY A 16 -3.54 -2.39 10.72
CA GLY A 16 -4.30 -1.22 10.27
C GLY A 16 -5.40 -1.58 9.26
N SER A 17 -5.09 -2.46 8.30
CA SER A 17 -6.10 -2.96 7.34
C SER A 17 -7.21 -3.75 8.02
N ALA A 18 -6.88 -4.53 9.05
CA ALA A 18 -7.86 -5.29 9.83
C ALA A 18 -8.83 -4.37 10.59
N ILE A 19 -8.30 -3.31 11.22
CA ILE A 19 -9.12 -2.30 11.92
C ILE A 19 -10.04 -1.58 10.94
N LEU A 20 -9.52 -1.16 9.77
CA LEU A 20 -10.34 -0.52 8.75
C LEU A 20 -11.43 -1.45 8.22
N ALA A 21 -11.08 -2.69 7.88
CA ALA A 21 -12.05 -3.66 7.38
C ALA A 21 -13.19 -3.90 8.40
N GLN A 22 -12.87 -4.05 9.68
CA GLN A 22 -13.87 -4.20 10.73
C GLN A 22 -14.76 -2.95 10.84
N LYS A 23 -14.20 -1.76 10.77
CA LYS A 23 -14.96 -0.50 10.82
C LYS A 23 -15.91 -0.35 9.64
N GLU A 24 -15.51 -0.86 8.48
CA GLU A 24 -16.34 -0.89 7.26
C GLU A 24 -17.36 -2.03 7.25
N GLY A 25 -17.48 -2.78 8.36
CA GLY A 25 -18.51 -3.79 8.57
C GLY A 25 -18.20 -5.16 8.00
N PHE A 26 -16.93 -5.44 7.69
CA PHE A 26 -16.49 -6.77 7.28
C PHE A 26 -16.24 -7.68 8.49
N ASP A 27 -16.45 -8.98 8.30
CA ASP A 27 -15.87 -9.99 9.15
C ASP A 27 -14.37 -10.07 8.84
N VAL A 28 -13.52 -10.11 9.86
CA VAL A 28 -12.06 -10.01 9.65
C VAL A 28 -11.35 -11.23 10.21
N TRP A 29 -10.41 -11.74 9.43
CA TRP A 29 -9.48 -12.78 9.84
C TRP A 29 -8.05 -12.37 9.51
N VAL A 30 -7.19 -12.25 10.53
CA VAL A 30 -5.77 -11.94 10.35
C VAL A 30 -4.97 -13.22 10.41
N SER A 31 -4.10 -13.46 9.43
CA SER A 31 -3.27 -14.66 9.36
C SER A 31 -1.81 -14.31 9.11
N ASP A 32 -0.92 -14.80 9.96
CA ASP A 32 0.53 -14.61 9.83
C ASP A 32 1.26 -15.96 9.91
N SER A 33 2.14 -16.23 8.93
CA SER A 33 2.95 -17.44 8.92
C SER A 33 4.01 -17.49 10.03
N GLY A 34 4.37 -16.33 10.57
CA GLY A 34 5.31 -16.16 11.68
C GLY A 34 4.63 -15.90 13.01
N GLN A 35 5.42 -15.49 13.99
CA GLN A 35 4.92 -15.04 15.29
C GLN A 35 4.57 -13.56 15.22
N ILE A 36 3.35 -13.23 15.62
CA ILE A 36 2.87 -11.84 15.67
C ILE A 36 3.51 -11.14 16.86
N LYS A 37 4.05 -9.95 16.65
CA LYS A 37 4.66 -9.16 17.73
C LYS A 37 3.62 -8.83 18.82
N PRO A 38 3.99 -8.83 20.11
CA PRO A 38 3.06 -8.61 21.23
C PRO A 38 2.21 -7.35 21.11
N GLN A 39 2.79 -6.26 20.59
CA GLN A 39 2.08 -5.00 20.37
C GLN A 39 0.94 -5.11 19.37
N TYR A 40 1.12 -5.89 18.30
CA TYR A 40 0.10 -6.10 17.28
C TYR A 40 -0.98 -7.06 17.73
N LYS A 41 -0.62 -8.09 18.53
CA LYS A 41 -1.63 -8.94 19.20
C LYS A 41 -2.52 -8.14 20.12
N ALA A 42 -1.91 -7.33 21.00
CA ALA A 42 -2.65 -6.48 21.93
C ALA A 42 -3.60 -5.52 21.19
N GLU A 43 -3.19 -5.04 20.00
CA GLU A 43 -4.02 -4.17 19.20
C GLU A 43 -5.18 -4.94 18.55
N LEU A 44 -4.95 -6.10 17.96
CA LEU A 44 -6.01 -6.97 17.43
C LEU A 44 -7.02 -7.38 18.52
N GLU A 45 -6.51 -7.74 19.71
CA GLU A 45 -7.35 -8.09 20.88
C GLU A 45 -8.19 -6.91 21.37
N LYS A 46 -7.62 -5.69 21.38
CA LYS A 46 -8.35 -4.45 21.74
C LYS A 46 -9.56 -4.21 20.84
N TYR A 47 -9.46 -4.56 19.56
CA TYR A 47 -10.57 -4.44 18.59
C TYR A 47 -11.41 -5.71 18.47
N GLY A 48 -11.06 -6.78 19.22
CA GLY A 48 -11.76 -8.07 19.14
C GLY A 48 -11.62 -8.76 17.80
N ILE A 49 -10.52 -8.49 17.07
CA ILE A 49 -10.23 -9.08 15.75
C ILE A 49 -9.57 -10.44 15.94
N ALA A 50 -10.15 -11.46 15.35
CA ALA A 50 -9.63 -12.82 15.40
C ALA A 50 -8.39 -12.98 14.51
N TYR A 51 -7.40 -13.74 15.00
CA TYR A 51 -6.16 -13.96 14.27
C TYR A 51 -5.59 -15.36 14.49
N GLU A 52 -4.66 -15.75 13.61
CA GLU A 52 -3.79 -16.91 13.76
C GLU A 52 -2.33 -16.54 13.50
N GLU A 53 -1.42 -17.34 14.03
CA GLU A 53 0.02 -17.20 13.81
C GLU A 53 0.71 -18.56 13.67
N GLY A 54 1.88 -18.57 13.03
CA GLY A 54 2.67 -19.78 12.81
C GLY A 54 2.15 -20.69 11.70
N GLY A 55 1.24 -20.18 10.86
CA GLY A 55 0.66 -20.89 9.73
C GLY A 55 -0.54 -20.17 9.16
N HIS A 56 -1.23 -20.85 8.22
CA HIS A 56 -2.39 -20.31 7.53
C HIS A 56 -3.53 -21.34 7.48
N ASP A 57 -4.71 -20.97 7.95
CA ASP A 57 -5.96 -21.69 7.67
C ASP A 57 -6.38 -21.37 6.21
N VAL A 58 -5.90 -22.20 5.30
CA VAL A 58 -6.07 -22.02 3.86
C VAL A 58 -7.54 -22.00 3.46
N GLU A 59 -8.36 -22.90 4.04
CA GLU A 59 -9.80 -23.01 3.72
C GLU A 59 -10.52 -21.72 4.11
N LYS A 60 -10.23 -21.19 5.29
CA LYS A 60 -10.82 -19.96 5.78
C LYS A 60 -10.41 -18.76 4.94
N ILE A 61 -9.12 -18.64 4.61
CA ILE A 61 -8.61 -17.55 3.76
C ILE A 61 -9.25 -17.60 2.37
N LEU A 62 -9.35 -18.79 1.76
CA LEU A 62 -9.97 -18.95 0.44
C LEU A 62 -11.50 -18.82 0.46
N SER A 63 -12.13 -18.77 1.61
CA SER A 63 -13.58 -18.44 1.74
C SER A 63 -13.87 -16.94 1.76
N SER A 64 -12.82 -16.09 1.74
CA SER A 64 -12.93 -14.64 1.81
C SER A 64 -13.45 -14.04 0.51
N VAL A 65 -14.15 -12.92 0.61
CA VAL A 65 -14.52 -12.11 -0.56
C VAL A 65 -13.34 -11.28 -1.07
N LYS A 66 -12.36 -11.04 -0.19
CA LYS A 66 -11.16 -10.23 -0.48
C LYS A 66 -10.02 -10.63 0.44
N ILE A 67 -8.80 -10.54 -0.08
CA ILE A 67 -7.56 -10.68 0.69
C ILE A 67 -6.78 -9.38 0.62
N VAL A 68 -6.42 -8.83 1.78
CA VAL A 68 -5.47 -7.71 1.88
C VAL A 68 -4.13 -8.25 2.36
N LYS A 69 -3.07 -8.04 1.59
CA LYS A 69 -1.74 -8.56 1.91
C LYS A 69 -0.77 -7.46 2.32
N SER A 70 0.11 -7.79 3.26
CA SER A 70 1.26 -6.93 3.57
C SER A 70 2.21 -6.81 2.37
N PRO A 71 2.84 -5.65 2.13
CA PRO A 71 3.69 -5.42 0.95
C PRO A 71 4.93 -6.33 0.91
N GLY A 72 5.36 -6.89 2.05
CA GLY A 72 6.45 -7.86 2.13
C GLY A 72 6.11 -9.25 1.57
N ILE A 73 4.82 -9.59 1.42
CA ILE A 73 4.37 -10.90 0.92
C ILE A 73 4.38 -10.89 -0.60
N ALA A 74 5.16 -11.77 -1.22
CA ALA A 74 5.25 -11.88 -2.67
C ALA A 74 3.96 -12.52 -3.24
N ASP A 75 3.54 -12.07 -4.43
CA ASP A 75 2.36 -12.61 -5.11
C ASP A 75 2.53 -14.09 -5.54
N THR A 76 3.76 -14.56 -5.51
CA THR A 76 4.12 -15.95 -5.87
C THR A 76 3.89 -16.97 -4.76
N VAL A 77 3.54 -16.55 -3.53
CA VAL A 77 3.26 -17.52 -2.45
C VAL A 77 2.05 -18.40 -2.78
N PRO A 78 2.07 -19.69 -2.39
CA PRO A 78 1.07 -20.66 -2.83
C PRO A 78 -0.38 -20.24 -2.55
N ILE A 79 -0.64 -19.67 -1.38
CA ILE A 79 -1.99 -19.24 -0.99
C ILE A 79 -2.56 -18.11 -1.87
N LEU A 80 -1.71 -17.16 -2.30
CA LEU A 80 -2.15 -16.07 -3.17
C LEU A 80 -2.39 -16.57 -4.61
N LYS A 81 -1.61 -17.56 -5.07
CA LYS A 81 -1.89 -18.23 -6.36
C LYS A 81 -3.24 -18.94 -6.35
N GLN A 82 -3.51 -19.72 -5.30
CA GLN A 82 -4.80 -20.40 -5.15
C GLN A 82 -5.97 -19.40 -5.07
N ALA A 83 -5.79 -18.27 -4.36
CA ALA A 83 -6.80 -17.22 -4.30
C ALA A 83 -7.05 -16.58 -5.68
N ALA A 84 -5.99 -16.31 -6.44
CA ALA A 84 -6.09 -15.78 -7.79
C ALA A 84 -6.80 -16.77 -8.75
N ASP A 85 -6.49 -18.07 -8.65
CA ASP A 85 -7.17 -19.12 -9.43
C ASP A 85 -8.67 -19.20 -9.12
N GLN A 86 -9.09 -18.80 -7.92
CA GLN A 86 -10.49 -18.70 -7.50
C GLN A 86 -11.12 -17.33 -7.75
N ASN A 87 -10.41 -16.40 -8.41
CA ASN A 87 -10.83 -15.03 -8.66
C ASN A 87 -11.15 -14.24 -7.36
N ILE A 88 -10.48 -14.55 -6.24
CA ILE A 88 -10.57 -13.77 -5.02
C ILE A 88 -9.75 -12.49 -5.23
N GLN A 89 -10.33 -11.33 -4.93
CA GLN A 89 -9.63 -10.07 -5.06
C GLN A 89 -8.48 -9.99 -4.05
N ILE A 90 -7.26 -9.72 -4.56
CA ILE A 90 -6.06 -9.56 -3.75
C ILE A 90 -5.57 -8.12 -3.93
N GLU A 91 -5.33 -7.42 -2.83
CA GLU A 91 -4.86 -6.03 -2.85
C GLU A 91 -3.89 -5.73 -1.71
N GLY A 92 -3.11 -4.66 -1.85
CA GLY A 92 -2.26 -4.13 -0.79
C GLY A 92 -3.01 -3.18 0.14
N GLU A 93 -2.41 -2.83 1.28
CA GLU A 93 -2.97 -1.87 2.23
C GLU A 93 -3.35 -0.54 1.57
N ILE A 94 -2.47 0.00 0.71
CA ILE A 94 -2.69 1.31 0.06
C ILE A 94 -3.93 1.27 -0.84
N GLU A 95 -4.06 0.20 -1.64
CA GLU A 95 -5.22 -0.02 -2.50
C GLU A 95 -6.50 -0.12 -1.67
N PHE A 96 -6.46 -0.94 -0.62
CA PHE A 96 -7.60 -1.13 0.27
C PHE A 96 -8.04 0.18 0.93
N ALA A 97 -7.11 0.88 1.58
CA ALA A 97 -7.43 2.09 2.34
C ALA A 97 -7.88 3.27 1.47
N ALA A 98 -7.32 3.40 0.26
CA ALA A 98 -7.70 4.48 -0.65
C ALA A 98 -9.18 4.44 -1.07
N ALA A 99 -9.81 3.27 -1.04
CA ALA A 99 -11.23 3.11 -1.35
C ALA A 99 -12.16 3.72 -0.28
N TYR A 100 -11.65 3.99 0.93
CA TYR A 100 -12.43 4.46 2.08
C TYR A 100 -12.10 5.89 2.51
N THR A 101 -11.40 6.65 1.67
CA THR A 101 -11.12 8.06 1.94
C THR A 101 -11.40 8.93 0.73
N ASN A 102 -11.82 10.17 0.97
CA ASN A 102 -11.95 11.21 -0.04
C ASN A 102 -10.85 12.28 0.09
N ALA A 103 -9.84 12.02 0.92
CA ALA A 103 -8.72 12.93 1.11
C ALA A 103 -7.88 13.06 -0.16
N VAL A 104 -7.20 14.18 -0.31
CA VAL A 104 -6.20 14.37 -1.38
C VAL A 104 -4.99 13.48 -1.11
N LEU A 105 -4.65 12.61 -2.06
CA LEU A 105 -3.55 11.67 -1.95
C LEU A 105 -2.30 12.18 -2.67
N ILE A 106 -1.22 12.36 -1.92
CA ILE A 106 0.10 12.79 -2.42
C ILE A 106 1.06 11.62 -2.27
N GLY A 107 1.32 10.89 -3.34
CA GLY A 107 2.25 9.76 -3.34
C GLY A 107 3.66 10.18 -3.75
N ILE A 108 4.67 9.74 -3.00
CA ILE A 108 6.08 10.05 -3.24
C ILE A 108 6.87 8.75 -3.33
N THR A 109 7.53 8.53 -4.47
CA THR A 109 8.43 7.41 -4.68
C THR A 109 9.75 7.84 -5.30
N GLY A 110 10.67 6.91 -5.40
CA GLY A 110 12.01 7.05 -5.97
C GLY A 110 12.93 5.98 -5.41
N THR A 111 14.12 5.84 -5.93
CA THR A 111 15.13 4.99 -5.30
C THR A 111 15.63 5.67 -4.03
N ASN A 112 16.03 6.92 -4.12
CA ASN A 112 16.60 7.71 -3.04
C ASN A 112 15.78 8.95 -2.73
N GLY A 113 15.86 9.44 -1.48
CA GLY A 113 15.26 10.72 -1.06
C GLY A 113 13.78 10.66 -0.70
N LYS A 114 13.12 9.51 -0.81
CA LYS A 114 11.69 9.33 -0.49
C LYS A 114 11.33 9.89 0.89
N THR A 115 11.95 9.36 1.93
CA THR A 115 11.63 9.71 3.33
C THR A 115 11.84 11.20 3.59
N THR A 116 12.96 11.76 3.14
CA THR A 116 13.24 13.20 3.32
C THR A 116 12.18 14.06 2.63
N THR A 117 11.81 13.75 1.39
CA THR A 117 10.81 14.51 0.63
C THR A 117 9.43 14.35 1.25
N THR A 118 9.06 13.14 1.65
CA THR A 118 7.77 12.85 2.28
C THR A 118 7.62 13.60 3.60
N LEU A 119 8.61 13.52 4.48
CA LEU A 119 8.61 14.23 5.76
C LEU A 119 8.59 15.76 5.58
N LEU A 120 9.35 16.29 4.61
CA LEU A 120 9.35 17.72 4.32
C LEU A 120 8.00 18.17 3.77
N THR A 121 7.41 17.44 2.85
CA THR A 121 6.08 17.76 2.29
C THR A 121 5.02 17.74 3.38
N HIS A 122 4.98 16.69 4.21
CA HIS A 122 4.08 16.62 5.35
C HIS A 122 4.27 17.81 6.30
N HIS A 123 5.51 18.11 6.67
CA HIS A 123 5.83 19.25 7.56
C HIS A 123 5.33 20.59 7.00
N LEU A 124 5.56 20.86 5.71
CA LEU A 124 5.12 22.10 5.07
C LEU A 124 3.60 22.23 5.05
N LEU A 125 2.87 21.17 4.71
CA LEU A 125 1.41 21.16 4.72
C LEU A 125 0.86 21.35 6.15
N GLN A 126 1.47 20.70 7.12
CA GLN A 126 1.11 20.84 8.53
C GLN A 126 1.35 22.26 9.04
N LYS A 127 2.49 22.90 8.66
CA LYS A 127 2.78 24.30 8.97
C LYS A 127 1.84 25.29 8.28
N ALA A 128 1.29 24.90 7.13
CA ALA A 128 0.24 25.67 6.46
C ALA A 128 -1.14 25.53 7.14
N GLY A 129 -1.26 24.76 8.21
CA GLY A 129 -2.50 24.58 8.97
C GLY A 129 -3.45 23.54 8.40
N LEU A 130 -3.00 22.71 7.44
CA LEU A 130 -3.81 21.65 6.85
C LEU A 130 -3.85 20.41 7.76
N LYS A 131 -4.97 19.69 7.72
CA LYS A 131 -5.13 18.39 8.38
C LYS A 131 -4.50 17.32 7.48
N VAL A 132 -3.26 16.95 7.75
CA VAL A 132 -2.48 16.06 6.91
C VAL A 132 -1.97 14.85 7.69
N GLY A 133 -2.22 13.66 7.15
CA GLY A 133 -1.67 12.39 7.61
C GLY A 133 -0.36 12.04 6.90
N LEU A 134 0.50 11.33 7.60
CA LEU A 134 1.77 10.79 7.10
C LEU A 134 1.71 9.26 7.16
N ALA A 135 1.81 8.59 6.02
CA ALA A 135 1.63 7.15 5.97
C ALA A 135 2.42 6.46 4.84
N GLY A 136 2.27 5.16 4.72
CA GLY A 136 2.93 4.32 3.74
C GLY A 136 4.16 3.62 4.30
N ASN A 137 5.30 3.73 3.62
CA ASN A 137 6.57 3.13 4.05
C ASN A 137 7.23 3.86 5.24
N VAL A 138 6.77 5.05 5.56
CA VAL A 138 7.14 5.87 6.72
C VAL A 138 5.87 6.40 7.38
N GLY A 139 5.93 6.69 8.67
CA GLY A 139 4.76 7.11 9.45
C GLY A 139 4.00 5.91 10.01
N TYR A 140 2.68 6.03 10.07
CA TYR A 140 1.79 4.98 10.56
C TYR A 140 1.03 4.32 9.41
N SER A 141 0.40 3.17 9.68
CA SER A 141 -0.47 2.50 8.70
C SER A 141 -1.49 3.48 8.08
N PHE A 142 -1.55 3.52 6.77
CA PHE A 142 -2.52 4.34 6.04
C PHE A 142 -3.95 3.90 6.35
N ALA A 143 -4.19 2.59 6.34
CA ALA A 143 -5.50 2.02 6.63
C ALA A 143 -5.95 2.36 8.06
N LYS A 144 -5.05 2.32 9.04
CA LYS A 144 -5.37 2.68 10.41
C LYS A 144 -5.75 4.16 10.53
N GLN A 145 -5.00 5.06 9.90
CA GLN A 145 -5.32 6.48 9.91
C GLN A 145 -6.67 6.77 9.24
N VAL A 146 -6.96 6.12 8.11
CA VAL A 146 -8.28 6.22 7.45
C VAL A 146 -9.41 5.72 8.38
N ALA A 147 -9.14 4.66 9.15
CA ALA A 147 -10.12 4.14 10.11
C ALA A 147 -10.37 5.08 11.30
N GLU A 148 -9.33 5.68 11.86
CA GLU A 148 -9.40 6.37 13.16
C GLU A 148 -9.37 7.90 13.07
N GLU A 149 -8.83 8.45 11.99
CA GLU A 149 -8.57 9.88 11.84
C GLU A 149 -9.32 10.44 10.62
N ASN A 150 -9.51 11.75 10.61
CA ASN A 150 -10.16 12.45 9.49
C ASN A 150 -9.22 13.51 8.95
N HIS A 151 -8.33 13.09 8.07
CA HIS A 151 -7.41 13.98 7.35
C HIS A 151 -7.99 14.46 6.02
N GLU A 152 -7.64 15.67 5.64
CA GLU A 152 -7.99 16.25 4.33
C GLU A 152 -6.95 15.89 3.26
N TYR A 153 -5.73 15.57 3.70
CA TYR A 153 -4.58 15.21 2.88
C TYR A 153 -3.84 14.02 3.48
N TYR A 154 -3.30 13.17 2.65
CA TYR A 154 -2.31 12.17 3.05
C TYR A 154 -1.06 12.30 2.20
N VAL A 155 0.10 12.36 2.85
CA VAL A 155 1.40 12.25 2.20
C VAL A 155 1.88 10.82 2.40
N LEU A 156 1.97 10.08 1.30
CA LEU A 156 2.28 8.66 1.27
C LEU A 156 3.68 8.43 0.73
N GLU A 157 4.60 7.91 1.56
CA GLU A 157 5.82 7.32 1.04
C GLU A 157 5.50 5.96 0.42
N LEU A 158 5.81 5.77 -0.86
CA LEU A 158 5.50 4.54 -1.58
C LEU A 158 6.76 3.81 -2.03
N SER A 159 6.95 2.59 -1.51
CA SER A 159 7.96 1.66 -2.02
C SER A 159 7.49 1.05 -3.35
N SER A 160 8.41 0.44 -4.12
CA SER A 160 8.04 -0.29 -5.33
C SER A 160 7.07 -1.44 -5.02
N PHE A 161 7.25 -2.13 -3.90
CA PHE A 161 6.38 -3.24 -3.48
C PHE A 161 4.94 -2.80 -3.14
N GLN A 162 4.79 -1.58 -2.60
CA GLN A 162 3.46 -1.01 -2.38
C GLN A 162 2.82 -0.59 -3.70
N LEU A 163 3.61 -0.01 -4.62
CA LEU A 163 3.14 0.35 -5.96
C LEU A 163 2.70 -0.87 -6.78
N ASP A 164 3.37 -2.01 -6.63
CA ASP A 164 2.97 -3.26 -7.29
C ASP A 164 1.59 -3.74 -6.84
N GLY A 165 1.21 -3.45 -5.60
CA GLY A 165 -0.12 -3.74 -5.05
C GLY A 165 -1.19 -2.68 -5.31
N MET A 166 -0.89 -1.64 -6.08
CA MET A 166 -1.84 -0.58 -6.46
C MET A 166 -2.40 -0.87 -7.86
N HIS A 167 -3.71 -1.11 -7.94
CA HIS A 167 -4.39 -1.53 -9.18
C HIS A 167 -5.35 -0.49 -9.72
N THR A 168 -5.98 0.30 -8.85
CA THR A 168 -6.99 1.30 -9.22
C THR A 168 -6.79 2.65 -8.52
N VAL A 169 -5.90 2.72 -7.52
CA VAL A 169 -5.63 3.94 -6.77
C VAL A 169 -5.18 5.06 -7.69
N ARG A 170 -5.87 6.18 -7.59
CA ARG A 170 -5.53 7.40 -8.30
C ARG A 170 -5.01 8.45 -7.33
N LEU A 171 -3.73 8.74 -7.43
CA LEU A 171 -3.09 9.78 -6.64
C LEU A 171 -3.39 11.16 -7.26
N ASP A 172 -3.73 12.16 -6.46
CA ASP A 172 -3.91 13.53 -6.93
C ASP A 172 -2.58 14.16 -7.33
N TYR A 173 -1.55 13.86 -6.55
CA TYR A 173 -0.17 14.23 -6.83
C TYR A 173 0.71 12.99 -6.74
N ALA A 174 1.35 12.62 -7.83
CA ALA A 174 2.32 11.55 -7.91
C ALA A 174 3.72 12.15 -8.10
N VAL A 175 4.66 11.83 -7.22
CA VAL A 175 6.03 12.36 -7.26
C VAL A 175 7.01 11.22 -7.45
N LEU A 176 7.79 11.26 -8.54
CA LEU A 176 8.87 10.32 -8.84
C LEU A 176 10.22 11.06 -8.81
N LEU A 177 10.99 10.81 -7.75
CA LEU A 177 12.22 11.57 -7.48
C LEU A 177 13.39 11.18 -8.38
N ASN A 178 13.66 9.88 -8.47
CA ASN A 178 14.78 9.32 -9.24
C ASN A 178 14.64 7.81 -9.37
N ILE A 179 15.34 7.23 -10.34
CA ILE A 179 15.43 5.77 -10.50
C ILE A 179 16.90 5.39 -10.73
N THR A 180 17.46 4.62 -9.80
CA THR A 180 18.78 3.96 -9.95
C THR A 180 18.63 2.47 -9.64
N PRO A 181 19.51 1.58 -10.12
CA PRO A 181 19.43 0.15 -9.83
C PRO A 181 19.35 -0.15 -8.34
N ASP A 182 18.27 -0.87 -7.94
CA ASP A 182 18.04 -1.31 -6.57
C ASP A 182 17.07 -2.51 -6.60
N HIS A 183 17.03 -3.31 -5.52
CA HIS A 183 16.13 -4.45 -5.37
C HIS A 183 16.14 -5.46 -6.54
N LEU A 184 17.29 -5.64 -7.22
CA LEU A 184 17.44 -6.57 -8.35
C LEU A 184 17.36 -8.05 -7.94
N ASP A 185 17.33 -8.34 -6.66
CA ASP A 185 17.02 -9.63 -6.08
C ASP A 185 15.52 -9.97 -6.10
N ARG A 186 14.66 -8.95 -6.27
CA ARG A 186 13.21 -9.08 -6.27
C ARG A 186 12.57 -8.85 -7.63
N TYR A 187 13.23 -8.11 -8.50
CA TYR A 187 12.78 -7.84 -9.87
C TYR A 187 13.66 -8.62 -10.86
N ASP A 188 13.06 -9.29 -11.82
CA ASP A 188 13.77 -10.07 -12.84
C ASP A 188 14.72 -9.21 -13.69
N SER A 189 14.52 -7.89 -13.69
CA SER A 189 15.32 -6.92 -14.43
C SER A 189 15.21 -5.51 -13.85
N PHE A 190 16.17 -4.66 -14.19
CA PHE A 190 16.08 -3.22 -13.87
C PHE A 190 14.87 -2.57 -14.54
N GLN A 191 14.48 -3.04 -15.74
CA GLN A 191 13.29 -2.55 -16.43
C GLN A 191 12.00 -2.84 -15.62
N GLY A 192 11.87 -4.02 -15.01
CA GLY A 192 10.73 -4.34 -14.14
C GLY A 192 10.66 -3.42 -12.92
N TYR A 193 11.81 -3.05 -12.34
CA TYR A 193 11.85 -2.07 -11.26
C TYR A 193 11.43 -0.67 -11.70
N ILE A 194 11.84 -0.23 -12.90
CA ILE A 194 11.40 1.04 -13.50
C ILE A 194 9.88 1.03 -13.67
N GLU A 195 9.33 -0.02 -14.27
CA GLU A 195 7.89 -0.17 -14.49
C GLU A 195 7.09 -0.16 -13.18
N SER A 196 7.60 -0.83 -12.15
CA SER A 196 6.99 -0.79 -10.81
C SER A 196 6.91 0.65 -10.28
N LYS A 197 7.96 1.44 -10.38
CA LYS A 197 7.93 2.84 -9.93
C LYS A 197 7.00 3.73 -10.74
N PHE A 198 6.88 3.48 -12.03
CA PHE A 198 5.96 4.23 -12.89
C PHE A 198 4.48 3.92 -12.62
N ARG A 199 4.16 2.84 -11.89
CA ARG A 199 2.78 2.57 -11.45
C ARG A 199 2.19 3.71 -10.62
N ILE A 200 3.04 4.57 -10.03
CA ILE A 200 2.59 5.72 -9.22
C ILE A 200 1.66 6.66 -10.00
N ASN A 201 1.74 6.71 -11.31
CA ASN A 201 0.89 7.59 -12.14
C ASN A 201 -0.09 6.85 -13.07
N ASN A 202 -0.19 5.52 -12.98
CA ASN A 202 -0.97 4.70 -13.93
C ASN A 202 -2.44 5.11 -14.07
N HIS A 203 -3.06 5.61 -13.00
CA HIS A 203 -4.49 5.94 -12.99
C HIS A 203 -4.76 7.44 -12.99
N GLN A 204 -3.72 8.26 -13.19
CA GLN A 204 -3.89 9.71 -13.29
C GLN A 204 -4.52 10.10 -14.64
N THR A 205 -5.31 11.16 -14.60
CA THR A 205 -5.89 11.84 -15.76
C THR A 205 -5.32 13.25 -15.85
N SER A 206 -5.77 14.05 -16.79
CA SER A 206 -5.37 15.47 -16.90
C SER A 206 -5.72 16.32 -15.66
N ALA A 207 -6.59 15.82 -14.78
CA ALA A 207 -6.97 16.51 -13.55
C ALA A 207 -5.91 16.38 -12.44
N GLN A 208 -5.12 15.29 -12.45
CA GLN A 208 -4.06 15.03 -11.49
C GLN A 208 -2.71 15.58 -11.95
N ARG A 209 -1.69 15.47 -11.11
CA ARG A 209 -0.34 15.97 -11.41
C ARG A 209 0.70 14.91 -11.20
N PHE A 210 1.46 14.62 -12.25
CA PHE A 210 2.68 13.83 -12.18
C PHE A 210 3.90 14.76 -12.15
N ILE A 211 4.69 14.67 -11.09
CA ILE A 211 5.86 15.49 -10.82
C ILE A 211 7.08 14.57 -10.82
N TYR A 212 8.06 14.87 -11.63
CA TYR A 212 9.25 14.03 -11.76
C TYR A 212 10.53 14.85 -11.96
N CYS A 213 11.69 14.24 -11.67
CA CYS A 213 12.97 14.84 -11.93
C CYS A 213 13.29 14.81 -13.44
N ALA A 214 13.23 15.98 -14.08
CA ALA A 214 13.49 16.11 -15.52
C ALA A 214 14.96 15.90 -15.90
N ASP A 215 15.88 15.84 -14.93
CA ASP A 215 17.31 15.59 -15.17
C ASP A 215 17.67 14.10 -15.04
N ASP A 216 16.77 13.25 -14.54
CA ASP A 216 16.98 11.81 -14.45
C ASP A 216 16.80 11.16 -15.83
N GLU A 217 17.89 10.63 -16.39
CA GLU A 217 17.89 10.04 -17.73
C GLU A 217 17.03 8.76 -17.84
N VAL A 218 16.88 7.99 -16.75
CA VAL A 218 16.03 6.79 -16.75
C VAL A 218 14.57 7.21 -16.87
N ILE A 219 14.15 8.21 -16.09
CA ILE A 219 12.78 8.75 -16.14
C ILE A 219 12.50 9.35 -17.52
N LYS A 220 13.43 10.17 -18.06
CA LYS A 220 13.28 10.76 -19.41
C LYS A 220 13.08 9.71 -20.49
N ASN A 221 13.89 8.65 -20.48
CA ASN A 221 13.82 7.62 -21.48
C ASN A 221 12.53 6.82 -21.39
N GLN A 222 12.08 6.50 -20.18
CA GLN A 222 10.81 5.79 -19.96
C GLN A 222 9.61 6.63 -20.44
N LEU A 223 9.59 7.93 -20.18
CA LEU A 223 8.52 8.83 -20.62
C LEU A 223 8.43 8.97 -22.15
N LYS A 224 9.58 8.96 -22.85
CA LYS A 224 9.58 8.96 -24.33
C LYS A 224 8.92 7.70 -24.89
N ASN A 225 9.15 6.56 -24.25
CA ASN A 225 8.60 5.28 -24.68
C ASN A 225 7.07 5.17 -24.46
N HIS A 226 6.53 5.90 -23.47
CA HIS A 226 5.10 5.94 -23.19
C HIS A 226 4.31 6.92 -24.07
N ASN A 227 4.98 7.85 -24.74
CA ASN A 227 4.34 8.84 -25.64
C ASN A 227 4.36 8.42 -27.13
N ASN A 228 4.84 7.24 -27.45
CA ASN A 228 4.78 6.60 -28.75
C ASN A 228 3.79 5.43 -28.74
#